data_b748db71428bbc1500a5084045fbc222
#
_entry.id   b748db71428bbc1500a5084045fbc222
#
_cell.length_a   1.000
_cell.length_b   1.000
_cell.length_c   1.000
_cell.angle_alpha   90.00
_cell.angle_beta   90.00
_cell.angle_gamma   90.00
#
_symmetry.space_group_name_H-M   'P 1'
#
loop_
_entity.id
_entity.type
_entity.pdbx_description
1 polymer ?
#
loop_
_entity_poly.entity_id
_entity_poly.type
_entity_poly.pdbx_seq_one_letter_code
_entity_poly.pdbx_strand_id
1 'polypeptide(L)'
;MTGADSGSALQINDVSKRHGDVEALAGVSLSIEAGECVALVGESGSGKTTLLRCINRLHEPDAGAIFIGGRDTRSVNPVILRRSIGYVPQDGGILPHWTVARNVALVPVLCEMPDSETRAARALESVGFDAAGMGKRWPHELSGGQRQRVAMARALAAGQKLLLLDEPFGALDAITRSELQRQLRSIRERERPTTVLVTHDLREAFFLADRIAVLREGRIEQMADGATLRRSPATDYVRRLLAFAELTPQ
;
A
#
# COMPACT_ATOMS: atom_id res chain seq x y z
N MET A 1 -16.96 -2.54 -25.68
CA MET A 1 -16.01 -1.40 -25.63
C MET A 1 -16.58 -0.43 -24.61
N THR A 2 -16.30 -0.65 -23.32
CA THR A 2 -16.65 0.29 -22.25
C THR A 2 -15.49 1.24 -22.10
N GLY A 3 -15.76 2.54 -22.30
CA GLY A 3 -14.78 3.61 -22.30
C GLY A 3 -13.94 3.61 -21.01
N ALA A 4 -12.62 3.75 -21.17
CA ALA A 4 -11.72 4.03 -20.09
C ALA A 4 -12.17 5.36 -19.47
N ASP A 5 -12.61 5.31 -18.22
CA ASP A 5 -12.92 6.50 -17.44
C ASP A 5 -11.60 7.26 -17.24
N SER A 6 -11.49 8.44 -17.85
CA SER A 6 -10.22 9.17 -18.03
C SER A 6 -9.67 9.81 -16.74
N GLY A 7 -10.24 9.48 -15.56
CA GLY A 7 -9.86 10.00 -14.25
C GLY A 7 -9.18 9.01 -13.33
N SER A 8 -9.40 7.70 -13.48
CA SER A 8 -8.91 6.68 -12.55
C SER A 8 -7.42 6.39 -12.73
N ALA A 9 -6.66 6.48 -11.62
CA ALA A 9 -5.24 6.11 -11.61
C ALA A 9 -5.04 4.58 -11.55
N LEU A 10 -5.97 3.85 -10.92
CA LEU A 10 -5.97 2.39 -10.83
C LEU A 10 -7.39 1.87 -11.05
N GLN A 11 -7.53 0.92 -11.99
CA GLN A 11 -8.79 0.20 -12.24
C GLN A 11 -8.54 -1.29 -12.13
N ILE A 12 -9.40 -1.98 -11.42
CA ILE A 12 -9.41 -3.43 -11.23
C ILE A 12 -10.77 -3.91 -11.70
N ASN A 13 -10.79 -4.78 -12.71
CA ASN A 13 -11.99 -5.22 -13.38
C ASN A 13 -12.10 -6.74 -13.31
N ASP A 14 -13.03 -7.22 -12.50
CA ASP A 14 -13.43 -8.63 -12.36
C ASP A 14 -12.25 -9.59 -12.09
N VAL A 15 -11.32 -9.14 -11.22
CA VAL A 15 -10.07 -9.86 -10.94
C VAL A 15 -10.34 -11.06 -10.03
N SER A 16 -9.95 -12.25 -10.53
CA SER A 16 -9.98 -13.49 -9.77
C SER A 16 -8.58 -14.10 -9.65
N LYS A 17 -8.30 -14.77 -8.52
CA LYS A 17 -7.03 -15.43 -8.25
C LYS A 17 -7.22 -16.64 -7.36
N ARG A 18 -6.64 -17.77 -7.77
CA ARG A 18 -6.56 -19.00 -6.96
C ARG A 18 -5.13 -19.30 -6.55
N HIS A 19 -4.98 -19.89 -5.38
CA HIS A 19 -3.73 -20.49 -4.89
C HIS A 19 -4.03 -21.96 -4.56
N GLY A 20 -3.66 -22.87 -5.48
CA GLY A 20 -4.12 -24.26 -5.41
C GLY A 20 -5.65 -24.33 -5.43
N ASP A 21 -6.24 -24.94 -4.43
CA ASP A 21 -7.70 -25.09 -4.31
C ASP A 21 -8.40 -23.88 -3.68
N VAL A 22 -7.65 -22.93 -3.13
CA VAL A 22 -8.20 -21.75 -2.46
C VAL A 22 -8.43 -20.61 -3.45
N GLU A 23 -9.67 -20.14 -3.57
CA GLU A 23 -10.02 -18.93 -4.30
C GLU A 23 -9.76 -17.71 -3.43
N ALA A 24 -8.61 -17.06 -3.65
CA ALA A 24 -8.18 -15.91 -2.87
C ALA A 24 -8.85 -14.60 -3.30
N LEU A 25 -9.22 -14.49 -4.59
CA LEU A 25 -10.00 -13.38 -5.15
C LEU A 25 -11.07 -13.94 -6.08
N ALA A 26 -12.28 -13.42 -5.97
CA ALA A 26 -13.47 -13.91 -6.66
C ALA A 26 -14.24 -12.75 -7.34
N GLY A 27 -13.72 -12.26 -8.48
CA GLY A 27 -14.36 -11.22 -9.28
C GLY A 27 -14.27 -9.82 -8.64
N VAL A 28 -13.11 -9.46 -8.11
CA VAL A 28 -12.90 -8.14 -7.46
C VAL A 28 -12.88 -7.04 -8.49
N SER A 29 -13.73 -6.02 -8.30
CA SER A 29 -13.77 -4.81 -9.11
C SER A 29 -13.72 -3.58 -8.23
N LEU A 30 -12.80 -2.64 -8.51
CA LEU A 30 -12.72 -1.33 -7.86
C LEU A 30 -11.97 -0.32 -8.74
N SER A 31 -12.23 0.95 -8.49
CA SER A 31 -11.59 2.08 -9.15
C SER A 31 -11.07 3.07 -8.11
N ILE A 32 -9.86 3.58 -8.31
CA ILE A 32 -9.18 4.54 -7.43
C ILE A 32 -8.76 5.74 -8.27
N GLU A 33 -9.17 6.92 -7.84
CA GLU A 33 -8.87 8.18 -8.51
C GLU A 33 -7.40 8.61 -8.26
N ALA A 34 -6.90 9.48 -9.12
CA ALA A 34 -5.56 10.03 -8.95
C ALA A 34 -5.44 10.82 -7.63
N GLY A 35 -4.45 10.46 -6.81
CA GLY A 35 -4.22 11.07 -5.49
C GLY A 35 -5.14 10.57 -4.38
N GLU A 36 -6.03 9.62 -4.67
CA GLU A 36 -6.89 9.00 -3.66
C GLU A 36 -6.15 7.91 -2.88
N CYS A 37 -6.49 7.76 -1.61
CA CYS A 37 -6.09 6.64 -0.78
C CYS A 37 -7.29 5.73 -0.50
N VAL A 38 -7.16 4.49 -0.90
CA VAL A 38 -8.13 3.44 -0.57
C VAL A 38 -7.50 2.45 0.39
N ALA A 39 -8.14 2.25 1.55
CA ALA A 39 -7.76 1.17 2.47
C ALA A 39 -8.53 -0.11 2.13
N LEU A 40 -7.80 -1.22 2.04
CA LEU A 40 -8.35 -2.57 1.96
C LEU A 40 -8.34 -3.16 3.37
N VAL A 41 -9.51 -3.41 3.95
CA VAL A 41 -9.66 -3.96 5.30
C VAL A 41 -10.44 -5.29 5.27
N GLY A 42 -10.27 -6.11 6.29
CA GLY A 42 -10.93 -7.40 6.43
C GLY A 42 -10.07 -8.39 7.21
N GLU A 43 -10.64 -9.55 7.54
CA GLU A 43 -9.95 -10.60 8.28
C GLU A 43 -8.72 -11.14 7.55
N SER A 44 -7.87 -11.86 8.28
CA SER A 44 -6.74 -12.60 7.66
C SER A 44 -7.30 -13.61 6.64
N GLY A 45 -6.65 -13.71 5.48
CA GLY A 45 -7.11 -14.59 4.40
C GLY A 45 -8.22 -14.01 3.52
N SER A 46 -8.72 -12.78 3.75
CA SER A 46 -9.78 -12.18 2.92
C SER A 46 -9.35 -11.79 1.49
N GLY A 47 -8.06 -11.90 1.14
CA GLY A 47 -7.55 -11.62 -0.22
C GLY A 47 -6.81 -10.28 -0.38
N LYS A 48 -6.69 -9.43 0.63
CA LYS A 48 -6.09 -8.08 0.57
C LYS A 48 -4.67 -8.07 -0.02
N THR A 49 -3.76 -8.82 0.59
CA THR A 49 -2.37 -8.96 0.12
C THR A 49 -2.30 -9.60 -1.28
N THR A 50 -3.19 -10.55 -1.58
CA THR A 50 -3.26 -11.16 -2.92
C THR A 50 -3.65 -10.12 -3.97
N LEU A 51 -4.65 -9.28 -3.67
CA LEU A 51 -5.06 -8.20 -4.57
C LEU A 51 -3.93 -7.21 -4.81
N LEU A 52 -3.26 -6.77 -3.74
CA LEU A 52 -2.13 -5.85 -3.81
C LEU A 52 -0.98 -6.45 -4.64
N ARG A 53 -0.69 -7.76 -4.49
CA ARG A 53 0.32 -8.48 -5.28
C ARG A 53 -0.11 -8.72 -6.75
N CYS A 54 -1.39 -8.71 -7.06
CA CYS A 54 -1.86 -8.69 -8.43
C CYS A 54 -1.64 -7.33 -9.10
N ILE A 55 -1.80 -6.22 -8.38
CA ILE A 55 -1.58 -4.87 -8.92
C ILE A 55 -0.13 -4.68 -9.40
N ASN A 56 0.87 -5.13 -8.64
CA ASN A 56 2.28 -5.03 -9.01
C ASN A 56 2.81 -6.26 -9.79
N ARG A 57 1.92 -7.19 -10.17
CA ARG A 57 2.24 -8.41 -10.90
C ARG A 57 3.32 -9.28 -10.21
N LEU A 58 3.33 -9.30 -8.88
CA LEU A 58 3.98 -10.37 -8.12
C LEU A 58 3.16 -11.66 -8.19
N HIS A 59 1.84 -11.52 -8.33
CA HIS A 59 0.93 -12.60 -8.72
C HIS A 59 0.20 -12.19 -10.01
N GLU A 60 0.09 -13.11 -10.97
CA GLU A 60 -0.72 -12.88 -12.15
C GLU A 60 -2.18 -13.25 -11.81
N PRO A 61 -3.16 -12.38 -12.13
CA PRO A 61 -4.58 -12.74 -12.05
C PRO A 61 -4.90 -13.93 -12.96
N ASP A 62 -5.80 -14.79 -12.52
CA ASP A 62 -6.28 -15.91 -13.35
C ASP A 62 -7.42 -15.45 -14.30
N ALA A 63 -8.18 -14.41 -13.90
CA ALA A 63 -9.18 -13.76 -14.72
C ALA A 63 -9.25 -12.25 -14.40
N GLY A 64 -9.91 -11.49 -15.27
CA GLY A 64 -10.05 -10.05 -15.14
C GLY A 64 -8.85 -9.28 -15.67
N ALA A 65 -8.80 -7.96 -15.39
CA ALA A 65 -7.75 -7.07 -15.84
C ALA A 65 -7.48 -5.95 -14.85
N ILE A 66 -6.23 -5.47 -14.80
CA ILE A 66 -5.79 -4.36 -13.96
C ILE A 66 -5.15 -3.30 -14.83
N PHE A 67 -5.60 -2.05 -14.68
CA PHE A 67 -5.09 -0.91 -15.44
C PHE A 67 -4.49 0.11 -14.48
N ILE A 68 -3.31 0.62 -14.81
CA ILE A 68 -2.64 1.72 -14.10
C ILE A 68 -2.44 2.86 -15.08
N GLY A 69 -3.01 4.04 -14.79
CA GLY A 69 -3.00 5.18 -15.70
C GLY A 69 -3.58 4.84 -17.08
N GLY A 70 -4.64 4.05 -17.13
CA GLY A 70 -5.32 3.61 -18.34
C GLY A 70 -4.59 2.50 -19.15
N ARG A 71 -3.43 2.01 -18.69
CA ARG A 71 -2.67 0.95 -19.36
C ARG A 71 -2.88 -0.40 -18.68
N ASP A 72 -3.24 -1.43 -19.42
CA ASP A 72 -3.28 -2.81 -18.92
C ASP A 72 -1.90 -3.20 -18.40
N THR A 73 -1.82 -3.62 -17.15
CA THR A 73 -0.56 -4.02 -16.50
C THR A 73 0.14 -5.16 -17.25
N ARG A 74 -0.61 -6.06 -17.92
CA ARG A 74 -0.06 -7.17 -18.70
C ARG A 74 0.67 -6.71 -19.96
N SER A 75 0.35 -5.53 -20.49
CA SER A 75 1.02 -4.95 -21.67
C SER A 75 2.37 -4.31 -21.33
N VAL A 76 2.71 -4.18 -20.06
CA VAL A 76 3.94 -3.53 -19.57
C VAL A 76 4.93 -4.60 -19.09
N ASN A 77 6.21 -4.41 -19.35
CA ASN A 77 7.24 -5.29 -18.78
C ASN A 77 7.15 -5.27 -17.23
N PRO A 78 7.09 -6.42 -16.54
CA PRO A 78 6.90 -6.47 -15.09
C PRO A 78 7.95 -5.72 -14.28
N VAL A 79 9.20 -5.67 -14.77
CA VAL A 79 10.28 -4.93 -14.10
C VAL A 79 10.04 -3.43 -14.19
N ILE A 80 9.65 -2.94 -15.37
CA ILE A 80 9.32 -1.51 -15.58
C ILE A 80 8.10 -1.14 -14.74
N LEU A 81 7.06 -1.98 -14.73
CA LEU A 81 5.87 -1.78 -13.91
C LEU A 81 6.22 -1.64 -12.42
N ARG A 82 6.99 -2.60 -11.87
CA ARG A 82 7.36 -2.58 -10.44
C ARG A 82 8.24 -1.39 -10.07
N ARG A 83 9.11 -0.92 -10.97
CA ARG A 83 9.89 0.30 -10.75
C ARG A 83 9.04 1.57 -10.74
N SER A 84 7.87 1.56 -11.39
CA SER A 84 6.93 2.71 -11.37
C SER A 84 6.00 2.74 -10.16
N ILE A 85 6.05 1.74 -9.29
CA ILE A 85 5.19 1.59 -8.11
C ILE A 85 6.05 1.61 -6.85
N GLY A 86 5.70 2.46 -5.88
CA GLY A 86 6.26 2.37 -4.54
C GLY A 86 5.59 1.22 -3.78
N TYR A 87 6.37 0.25 -3.33
CA TYR A 87 5.83 -0.92 -2.63
C TYR A 87 6.50 -1.15 -1.29
N VAL A 88 5.68 -1.25 -0.25
CA VAL A 88 6.09 -1.65 1.11
C VAL A 88 5.46 -3.01 1.40
N PRO A 89 6.22 -4.10 1.38
CA PRO A 89 5.72 -5.41 1.79
C PRO A 89 5.61 -5.51 3.31
N GLN A 90 4.82 -6.46 3.79
CA GLN A 90 4.53 -6.67 5.21
C GLN A 90 5.78 -6.88 6.08
N ASP A 91 6.80 -7.57 5.55
CA ASP A 91 8.09 -7.83 6.21
C ASP A 91 9.13 -6.69 6.01
N GLY A 92 8.74 -5.59 5.35
CA GLY A 92 9.62 -4.49 4.97
C GLY A 92 10.54 -4.79 3.77
N GLY A 93 10.92 -6.03 3.53
CA GLY A 93 11.72 -6.47 2.37
C GLY A 93 13.07 -5.77 2.22
N ILE A 94 13.73 -5.40 3.32
CA ILE A 94 15.03 -4.71 3.32
C ILE A 94 16.15 -5.71 3.00
N LEU A 95 17.05 -5.33 2.09
CA LEU A 95 18.19 -6.17 1.69
C LEU A 95 19.24 -6.19 2.81
N PRO A 96 19.52 -7.35 3.43
CA PRO A 96 20.33 -7.43 4.65
C PRO A 96 21.82 -7.12 4.43
N HIS A 97 22.30 -7.27 3.21
CA HIS A 97 23.71 -7.05 2.82
C HIS A 97 23.97 -5.66 2.22
N TRP A 98 23.04 -4.71 2.40
CA TRP A 98 23.18 -3.32 1.99
C TRP A 98 22.91 -2.39 3.15
N THR A 99 23.62 -1.25 3.18
CA THR A 99 23.32 -0.18 4.13
C THR A 99 21.92 0.39 3.92
N VAL A 100 21.42 1.10 4.90
CA VAL A 100 20.13 1.79 4.82
C VAL A 100 20.07 2.74 3.62
N ALA A 101 21.08 3.59 3.44
CA ALA A 101 21.12 4.52 2.31
C ALA A 101 21.04 3.79 0.97
N ARG A 102 21.80 2.69 0.81
CA ARG A 102 21.77 1.88 -0.42
C ARG A 102 20.43 1.19 -0.64
N ASN A 103 19.78 0.72 0.42
CA ASN A 103 18.41 0.16 0.34
C ASN A 103 17.43 1.21 -0.15
N VAL A 104 17.47 2.43 0.38
CA VAL A 104 16.52 3.50 0.03
C VAL A 104 16.81 4.03 -1.38
N ALA A 105 18.07 4.14 -1.79
CA ALA A 105 18.47 4.56 -3.13
C ALA A 105 18.18 3.50 -4.23
N LEU A 106 17.77 2.28 -3.89
CA LEU A 106 17.63 1.17 -4.85
C LEU A 106 16.80 1.53 -6.08
N VAL A 107 15.59 2.03 -5.88
CA VAL A 107 14.69 2.33 -7.02
C VAL A 107 15.17 3.54 -7.82
N PRO A 108 15.55 4.67 -7.21
CA PRO A 108 16.21 5.77 -7.92
C PRO A 108 17.40 5.32 -8.79
N VAL A 109 18.28 4.47 -8.26
CA VAL A 109 19.44 3.94 -9.01
C VAL A 109 19.00 3.04 -10.18
N LEU A 110 18.07 2.12 -9.95
CA LEU A 110 17.54 1.23 -11.00
C LEU A 110 16.77 1.98 -12.10
N CYS A 111 16.25 3.16 -11.81
CA CYS A 111 15.58 4.04 -12.76
C CYS A 111 16.54 5.09 -13.37
N GLU A 112 17.85 4.99 -13.08
CA GLU A 112 18.89 5.94 -13.58
C GLU A 112 18.53 7.40 -13.28
N MET A 113 17.88 7.62 -12.12
CA MET A 113 17.46 8.96 -11.73
C MET A 113 18.68 9.77 -11.27
N PRO A 114 18.76 11.07 -11.64
CA PRO A 114 19.76 11.95 -11.09
C PRO A 114 19.59 12.09 -9.57
N ASP A 115 20.67 12.37 -8.86
CA ASP A 115 20.68 12.66 -7.42
C ASP A 115 20.09 11.54 -6.54
N SER A 116 20.29 10.27 -6.90
CA SER A 116 19.74 9.10 -6.18
C SER A 116 20.08 9.12 -4.69
N GLU A 117 21.27 9.58 -4.30
CA GLU A 117 21.66 9.71 -2.89
C GLU A 117 20.88 10.82 -2.18
N THR A 118 20.71 11.98 -2.80
CA THR A 118 19.92 13.10 -2.25
C THR A 118 18.44 12.70 -2.12
N ARG A 119 17.90 11.96 -3.09
CA ARG A 119 16.54 11.40 -3.01
C ARG A 119 16.39 10.44 -1.86
N ALA A 120 17.36 9.56 -1.66
CA ALA A 120 17.34 8.62 -0.53
C ALA A 120 17.43 9.36 0.82
N ALA A 121 18.28 10.39 0.94
CA ALA A 121 18.38 11.19 2.14
C ALA A 121 17.05 11.89 2.47
N ARG A 122 16.43 12.58 1.51
CA ARG A 122 15.13 13.23 1.68
C ARG A 122 14.01 12.24 2.04
N ALA A 123 14.04 11.03 1.46
CA ALA A 123 13.07 9.99 1.79
C ALA A 123 13.27 9.48 3.23
N LEU A 124 14.50 9.34 3.72
CA LEU A 124 14.76 9.02 5.13
C LEU A 124 14.27 10.13 6.08
N GLU A 125 14.51 11.38 5.73
CA GLU A 125 14.03 12.54 6.51
C GLU A 125 12.50 12.59 6.56
N SER A 126 11.82 12.26 5.45
CA SER A 126 10.35 12.26 5.39
C SER A 126 9.69 11.22 6.31
N VAL A 127 10.42 10.18 6.72
CA VAL A 127 9.97 9.18 7.69
C VAL A 127 10.61 9.37 9.07
N GLY A 128 11.17 10.57 9.34
CA GLY A 128 11.65 10.99 10.66
C GLY A 128 13.02 10.46 11.05
N PHE A 129 13.91 10.17 10.09
CA PHE A 129 15.28 9.81 10.38
C PHE A 129 16.26 10.96 10.08
N ASP A 130 17.33 11.05 10.86
CA ASP A 130 18.55 11.74 10.42
C ASP A 130 19.21 10.89 9.32
N ALA A 131 19.25 11.42 8.09
CA ALA A 131 19.74 10.67 6.95
C ALA A 131 21.24 10.36 7.06
N ALA A 132 22.04 11.26 7.64
CA ALA A 132 23.48 11.11 7.75
C ALA A 132 23.88 9.97 8.70
N GLY A 133 23.24 9.87 9.85
CA GLY A 133 23.47 8.81 10.83
C GLY A 133 22.81 7.50 10.46
N MET A 134 21.53 7.55 10.06
CA MET A 134 20.76 6.35 9.72
C MET A 134 21.26 5.68 8.43
N GLY A 135 21.64 6.47 7.43
CA GLY A 135 22.04 5.95 6.12
C GLY A 135 23.23 4.99 6.15
N LYS A 136 24.13 5.12 7.13
CA LYS A 136 25.33 4.28 7.29
C LYS A 136 25.06 2.95 7.98
N ARG A 137 23.93 2.81 8.66
CA ARG A 137 23.57 1.61 9.40
C ARG A 137 23.24 0.44 8.49
N TRP A 138 23.35 -0.76 9.06
CA TRP A 138 22.96 -2.01 8.42
C TRP A 138 21.61 -2.49 8.94
N PRO A 139 20.84 -3.28 8.17
CA PRO A 139 19.52 -3.75 8.58
C PRO A 139 19.50 -4.54 9.90
N HIS A 140 20.56 -5.27 10.22
CA HIS A 140 20.67 -6.03 11.47
C HIS A 140 20.83 -5.14 12.71
N GLU A 141 21.25 -3.88 12.54
CA GLU A 141 21.37 -2.89 13.62
C GLU A 141 20.03 -2.17 13.91
N LEU A 142 18.99 -2.45 13.12
CA LEU A 142 17.71 -1.76 13.20
C LEU A 142 16.68 -2.57 13.99
N SER A 143 15.85 -1.87 14.79
CA SER A 143 14.62 -2.45 15.32
C SER A 143 13.62 -2.81 14.19
N GLY A 144 12.62 -3.63 14.49
CA GLY A 144 11.56 -3.94 13.53
C GLY A 144 10.86 -2.68 12.98
N GLY A 145 10.56 -1.74 13.86
CA GLY A 145 9.97 -0.47 13.48
C GLY A 145 10.87 0.41 12.64
N GLN A 146 12.17 0.44 12.93
CA GLN A 146 13.13 1.17 12.09
C GLN A 146 13.24 0.55 10.70
N ARG A 147 13.24 -0.78 10.58
CA ARG A 147 13.21 -1.46 9.28
C ARG A 147 11.97 -1.09 8.48
N GLN A 148 10.80 -1.01 9.12
CA GLN A 148 9.56 -0.64 8.45
C GLN A 148 9.58 0.81 7.95
N ARG A 149 10.10 1.76 8.74
CA ARG A 149 10.31 3.16 8.29
C ARG A 149 11.30 3.23 7.11
N VAL A 150 12.37 2.43 7.11
CA VAL A 150 13.32 2.36 5.97
C VAL A 150 12.63 1.80 4.72
N ALA A 151 11.77 0.80 4.86
CA ALA A 151 10.98 0.27 3.73
C ALA A 151 10.04 1.34 3.15
N MET A 152 9.42 2.13 4.01
CA MET A 152 8.59 3.28 3.60
C MET A 152 9.43 4.33 2.86
N ALA A 153 10.60 4.72 3.41
CA ALA A 153 11.52 5.65 2.74
C ALA A 153 11.90 5.14 1.34
N ARG A 154 12.24 3.85 1.21
CA ARG A 154 12.55 3.23 -0.10
C ARG A 154 11.40 3.33 -1.09
N ALA A 155 10.16 3.10 -0.65
CA ALA A 155 8.99 3.19 -1.49
C ALA A 155 8.71 4.64 -1.97
N LEU A 156 9.13 5.64 -1.20
CA LEU A 156 8.94 7.07 -1.50
C LEU A 156 10.09 7.69 -2.31
N ALA A 157 11.29 7.10 -2.27
CA ALA A 157 12.52 7.72 -2.74
C ALA A 157 12.52 8.11 -4.23
N ALA A 158 11.80 7.36 -5.06
CA ALA A 158 11.71 7.66 -6.49
C ALA A 158 10.49 8.53 -6.87
N GLY A 159 9.64 8.92 -5.91
CA GLY A 159 8.48 9.78 -6.15
C GLY A 159 7.41 9.14 -7.03
N GLN A 160 7.17 7.83 -6.84
CA GLN A 160 6.13 7.13 -7.59
C GLN A 160 4.74 7.69 -7.30
N LYS A 161 3.92 7.74 -8.35
CA LYS A 161 2.53 8.23 -8.26
C LYS A 161 1.56 7.19 -7.66
N LEU A 162 1.94 5.92 -7.61
CA LEU A 162 1.16 4.84 -7.01
C LEU A 162 1.97 4.20 -5.88
N LEU A 163 1.38 4.14 -4.69
CA LEU A 163 1.94 3.48 -3.50
C LEU A 163 1.07 2.28 -3.13
N LEU A 164 1.70 1.14 -2.92
CA LEU A 164 1.09 -0.07 -2.41
C LEU A 164 1.71 -0.40 -1.05
N LEU A 165 0.91 -0.37 0.00
CA LEU A 165 1.36 -0.53 1.38
C LEU A 165 0.68 -1.76 2.01
N ASP A 166 1.46 -2.80 2.31
CA ASP A 166 0.96 -4.06 2.87
C ASP A 166 1.27 -4.10 4.37
N GLU A 167 0.28 -3.81 5.20
CA GLU A 167 0.38 -3.72 6.68
C GLU A 167 1.60 -2.90 7.17
N PRO A 168 1.77 -1.64 6.70
CA PRO A 168 3.00 -0.88 6.91
C PRO A 168 3.25 -0.49 8.37
N PHE A 169 2.30 -0.70 9.27
CA PHE A 169 2.40 -0.31 10.68
C PHE A 169 2.40 -1.50 11.64
N GLY A 170 2.27 -2.73 11.14
CA GLY A 170 2.05 -3.93 11.97
C GLY A 170 3.18 -4.23 12.98
N ALA A 171 4.43 -3.93 12.63
CA ALA A 171 5.61 -4.21 13.46
C ALA A 171 6.00 -3.05 14.41
N LEU A 172 5.16 -2.00 14.52
CA LEU A 172 5.46 -0.78 15.28
C LEU A 172 4.82 -0.78 16.67
N ASP A 173 5.53 -0.25 17.67
CA ASP A 173 4.92 0.17 18.93
C ASP A 173 3.93 1.33 18.71
N ALA A 174 3.05 1.58 19.67
CA ALA A 174 1.96 2.54 19.53
C ALA A 174 2.42 3.98 19.24
N ILE A 175 3.53 4.43 19.86
CA ILE A 175 4.05 5.79 19.66
C ILE A 175 4.63 5.92 18.25
N THR A 176 5.54 5.03 17.90
CA THR A 176 6.18 4.99 16.57
C THR A 176 5.15 4.84 15.44
N ARG A 177 4.11 4.01 15.65
CA ARG A 177 2.98 3.84 14.73
C ARG A 177 2.26 5.17 14.49
N SER A 178 1.85 5.85 15.56
CA SER A 178 1.17 7.14 15.47
C SER A 178 2.01 8.22 14.77
N GLU A 179 3.32 8.23 15.01
CA GLU A 179 4.23 9.16 14.34
C GLU A 179 4.32 8.87 12.83
N LEU A 180 4.52 7.60 12.43
CA LEU A 180 4.63 7.23 11.02
C LEU A 180 3.30 7.44 10.27
N GLN A 181 2.16 7.18 10.91
CA GLN A 181 0.84 7.48 10.33
C GLN A 181 0.68 8.97 10.05
N ARG A 182 1.07 9.85 11.00
CA ARG A 182 1.03 11.31 10.78
C ARG A 182 1.98 11.75 9.67
N GLN A 183 3.17 11.18 9.60
CA GLN A 183 4.12 11.45 8.51
C GLN A 183 3.57 11.02 7.15
N LEU A 184 3.01 9.81 7.05
CA LEU A 184 2.38 9.34 5.81
C LEU A 184 1.21 10.24 5.40
N ARG A 185 0.38 10.65 6.35
CA ARG A 185 -0.71 11.61 6.09
C ARG A 185 -0.19 12.93 5.54
N SER A 186 0.84 13.50 6.15
CA SER A 186 1.48 14.75 5.66
C SER A 186 2.07 14.59 4.26
N ILE A 187 2.71 13.44 3.96
CA ILE A 187 3.22 13.13 2.60
C ILE A 187 2.06 13.07 1.61
N ARG A 188 0.96 12.40 1.97
CA ARG A 188 -0.23 12.31 1.13
C ARG A 188 -0.88 13.68 0.86
N GLU A 189 -0.98 14.54 1.85
CA GLU A 189 -1.53 15.90 1.70
C GLU A 189 -0.68 16.76 0.77
N ARG A 190 0.66 16.61 0.82
CA ARG A 190 1.60 17.39 0.02
C ARG A 190 1.80 16.86 -1.40
N GLU A 191 2.02 15.55 -1.53
CA GLU A 191 2.46 14.93 -2.79
C GLU A 191 1.32 14.22 -3.55
N ARG A 192 0.22 13.94 -2.86
CA ARG A 192 -0.97 13.28 -3.38
C ARG A 192 -0.70 12.01 -4.20
N PRO A 193 0.14 11.07 -3.70
CA PRO A 193 0.27 9.79 -4.38
C PRO A 193 -1.04 9.01 -4.26
N THR A 194 -1.45 8.37 -5.33
CA THR A 194 -2.52 7.36 -5.27
C THR A 194 -2.05 6.21 -4.39
N THR A 195 -2.83 5.81 -3.39
CA THR A 195 -2.37 4.87 -2.38
C THR A 195 -3.36 3.73 -2.17
N VAL A 196 -2.87 2.50 -2.20
CA VAL A 196 -3.60 1.31 -1.72
C VAL A 196 -2.97 0.88 -0.41
N LEU A 197 -3.73 0.98 0.68
CA LEU A 197 -3.30 0.62 2.02
C LEU A 197 -3.99 -0.67 2.46
N VAL A 198 -3.25 -1.75 2.64
CA VAL A 198 -3.75 -2.95 3.30
C VAL A 198 -3.52 -2.82 4.80
N THR A 199 -4.57 -2.98 5.58
CA THR A 199 -4.49 -3.03 7.04
C THR A 199 -5.61 -3.89 7.63
N HIS A 200 -5.37 -4.46 8.80
CA HIS A 200 -6.42 -5.10 9.61
C HIS A 200 -6.96 -4.15 10.69
N ASP A 201 -6.35 -2.98 10.87
CA ASP A 201 -6.79 -1.96 11.83
C ASP A 201 -7.69 -0.92 11.13
N LEU A 202 -8.97 -0.93 11.47
CA LEU A 202 -9.94 0.05 10.96
C LEU A 202 -9.62 1.49 11.36
N ARG A 203 -8.95 1.72 12.50
CA ARG A 203 -8.56 3.06 12.92
C ARG A 203 -7.53 3.66 11.99
N GLU A 204 -6.57 2.84 11.52
CA GLU A 204 -5.62 3.24 10.49
C GLU A 204 -6.33 3.61 9.19
N ALA A 205 -7.29 2.77 8.78
CA ALA A 205 -8.08 3.02 7.58
C ALA A 205 -8.89 4.32 7.71
N PHE A 206 -9.57 4.56 8.81
CA PHE A 206 -10.31 5.80 9.05
C PHE A 206 -9.43 7.04 9.15
N PHE A 207 -8.20 6.90 9.64
CA PHE A 207 -7.27 8.01 9.79
C PHE A 207 -6.61 8.41 8.47
N LEU A 208 -6.32 7.43 7.60
CA LEU A 208 -5.49 7.64 6.41
C LEU A 208 -6.28 7.62 5.10
N ALA A 209 -7.35 6.87 4.99
CA ALA A 209 -8.00 6.62 3.70
C ALA A 209 -9.14 7.58 3.40
N ASP A 210 -9.32 7.89 2.13
CA ASP A 210 -10.47 8.63 1.61
C ASP A 210 -11.68 7.71 1.47
N ARG A 211 -11.46 6.46 1.01
CA ARG A 211 -12.44 5.38 0.99
C ARG A 211 -11.86 4.09 1.58
N ILE A 212 -12.75 3.27 2.10
CA ILE A 212 -12.43 1.98 2.72
C ILE A 212 -13.19 0.89 1.97
N ALA A 213 -12.45 -0.08 1.44
CA ALA A 213 -13.02 -1.28 0.83
C ALA A 213 -12.90 -2.44 1.82
N VAL A 214 -14.03 -2.98 2.25
CA VAL A 214 -14.10 -4.13 3.13
C VAL A 214 -14.11 -5.40 2.30
N LEU A 215 -13.07 -6.22 2.45
CA LEU A 215 -12.92 -7.50 1.77
C LEU A 215 -13.30 -8.65 2.69
N ARG A 216 -14.05 -9.61 2.14
CA ARG A 216 -14.34 -10.87 2.77
C ARG A 216 -14.37 -11.98 1.71
N GLU A 217 -13.74 -13.12 2.00
CA GLU A 217 -13.74 -14.30 1.13
C GLU A 217 -13.45 -13.97 -0.36
N GLY A 218 -12.45 -13.11 -0.59
CA GLY A 218 -12.03 -12.71 -1.93
C GLY A 218 -12.96 -11.73 -2.65
N ARG A 219 -13.98 -11.16 -1.98
CA ARG A 219 -14.95 -10.21 -2.55
C ARG A 219 -14.97 -8.89 -1.80
N ILE A 220 -15.37 -7.82 -2.48
CA ILE A 220 -15.65 -6.54 -1.82
C ILE A 220 -17.09 -6.58 -1.30
N GLU A 221 -17.26 -6.56 0.01
CA GLU A 221 -18.55 -6.47 0.69
C GLU A 221 -19.15 -5.05 0.60
N GLN A 222 -18.29 -4.05 0.79
CA GLN A 222 -18.65 -2.64 0.71
C GLN A 222 -17.42 -1.79 0.44
N MET A 223 -17.58 -0.74 -0.35
CA MET A 223 -16.58 0.31 -0.51
C MET A 223 -17.26 1.67 -0.37
N ALA A 224 -16.81 2.50 0.59
CA ALA A 224 -17.38 3.80 0.89
C ALA A 224 -16.37 4.69 1.62
N ASP A 225 -16.66 5.98 1.73
CA ASP A 225 -15.97 6.85 2.69
C ASP A 225 -16.28 6.42 4.14
N GLY A 226 -15.41 6.84 5.07
CA GLY A 226 -15.51 6.39 6.45
C GLY A 226 -16.83 6.77 7.14
N ALA A 227 -17.41 7.92 6.82
CA ALA A 227 -18.68 8.38 7.40
C ALA A 227 -19.85 7.52 6.90
N THR A 228 -19.90 7.24 5.61
CA THR A 228 -20.91 6.38 4.99
C THR A 228 -20.79 4.95 5.48
N LEU A 229 -19.56 4.41 5.61
CA LEU A 229 -19.32 3.07 6.10
C LEU A 229 -19.89 2.87 7.52
N ARG A 230 -19.67 3.86 8.41
CA ARG A 230 -20.22 3.84 9.79
C ARG A 230 -21.73 3.99 9.83
N ARG A 231 -22.31 4.90 9.03
CA ARG A 231 -23.74 5.22 9.06
C ARG A 231 -24.60 4.14 8.41
N SER A 232 -24.09 3.50 7.37
CA SER A 232 -24.86 2.57 6.52
C SER A 232 -24.03 1.34 6.16
N PRO A 233 -23.68 0.47 7.13
CA PRO A 233 -22.99 -0.78 6.84
C PRO A 233 -23.88 -1.68 5.99
N ALA A 234 -23.37 -2.14 4.83
CA ALA A 234 -24.14 -2.88 3.83
C ALA A 234 -24.48 -4.30 4.27
N THR A 235 -23.64 -4.92 5.09
CA THR A 235 -23.81 -6.32 5.54
C THR A 235 -23.60 -6.45 7.04
N ASP A 236 -24.09 -7.55 7.63
CA ASP A 236 -23.83 -7.86 9.04
C ASP A 236 -22.35 -8.07 9.34
N TYR A 237 -21.58 -8.49 8.35
CA TYR A 237 -20.14 -8.61 8.49
C TYR A 237 -19.49 -7.22 8.67
N VAL A 238 -19.82 -6.27 7.81
CA VAL A 238 -19.32 -4.88 7.92
C VAL A 238 -19.73 -4.28 9.26
N ARG A 239 -20.99 -4.48 9.70
CA ARG A 239 -21.47 -3.99 10.99
C ARG A 239 -20.67 -4.54 12.16
N ARG A 240 -20.41 -5.87 12.18
CA ARG A 240 -19.60 -6.52 13.23
C ARG A 240 -18.15 -6.02 13.22
N LEU A 241 -17.56 -5.85 12.03
CA LEU A 241 -16.19 -5.36 11.88
C LEU A 241 -16.04 -3.96 12.48
N LEU A 242 -17.00 -3.06 12.22
CA LEU A 242 -17.06 -1.71 12.78
C LEU A 242 -17.25 -1.71 14.30
N ALA A 243 -18.19 -2.51 14.80
CA ALA A 243 -18.45 -2.61 16.24
C ALA A 243 -17.22 -3.12 17.01
N PHE A 244 -16.46 -4.06 16.45
CA PHE A 244 -15.23 -4.54 17.06
C PHE A 244 -14.15 -3.44 17.17
N ALA A 245 -14.03 -2.58 16.17
CA ALA A 245 -13.09 -1.46 16.18
C ALA A 245 -13.46 -0.36 17.18
N GLU A 246 -14.75 -0.15 17.45
CA GLU A 246 -15.24 0.82 18.43
C GLU A 246 -15.12 0.33 19.88
N LEU A 247 -15.21 -0.97 20.11
CA LEU A 247 -15.14 -1.61 21.44
C LEU A 247 -13.72 -1.70 22.00
N THR A 248 -12.68 -1.44 21.18
CA THR A 248 -11.30 -1.43 21.67
C THR A 248 -10.97 -0.04 22.22
N PRO A 249 -10.69 0.14 23.52
CA PRO A 249 -10.31 1.44 24.09
C PRO A 249 -9.08 2.02 23.38
N GLN A 250 -9.06 3.34 23.24
CA GLN A 250 -7.91 4.09 22.69
C GLN A 250 -6.73 4.06 23.66
#